data_7de060ca1c83cf456c50fb8bcca17020
#
_entry.id   7de060ca1c83cf456c50fb8bcca17020
#
_cell.length_a   1.000
_cell.length_b   1.000
_cell.length_c   1.000
_cell.angle_alpha   90.00
_cell.angle_beta   90.00
_cell.angle_gamma   90.00
#
_symmetry.space_group_name_H-M   'P 1'
#
loop_
_entity.id
_entity.type
_entity.pdbx_description
1 polymer ?
#
loop_
_entity_poly.entity_id
_entity_poly.type
_entity_poly.pdbx_seq_one_letter_code
_entity_poly.pdbx_strand_id
1 'polypeptide(L)'
;MGKQQKQRQTLFWGRALKLLQMVTAAMKLRRLLLGRKAMINLGSILKSRDITLPTKVHLVKAMAFPVIMYGYQSWTIKKAEHQRADAFELRCWRKLLRVPWTARRSNHSILKEISPEYSREGLMLKLKLQYFGHLMQRTDYLEKTLMLGKIEGRRRG
;
A
#
# COMPACT_ATOMS: atom_id res chain seq x y z
N MET A 1 44.28 -12.13 -3.71
CA MET A 1 43.24 -12.48 -2.71
C MET A 1 42.02 -11.52 -2.69
N GLY A 2 42.19 -10.21 -2.88
CA GLY A 2 41.08 -9.23 -2.77
C GLY A 2 39.92 -9.35 -3.78
N LYS A 3 40.16 -9.79 -5.01
CA LYS A 3 39.16 -9.88 -6.06
C LYS A 3 38.10 -10.99 -5.77
N GLN A 4 38.52 -12.13 -5.25
CA GLN A 4 37.60 -13.23 -4.92
C GLN A 4 36.70 -12.92 -3.71
N GLN A 5 37.25 -12.18 -2.73
CA GLN A 5 36.49 -11.78 -1.55
C GLN A 5 35.42 -10.75 -1.91
N LYS A 6 35.73 -9.79 -2.79
CA LYS A 6 34.79 -8.79 -3.30
C LYS A 6 33.67 -9.44 -4.11
N GLN A 7 33.98 -10.46 -4.91
CA GLN A 7 33.03 -11.23 -5.71
C GLN A 7 32.08 -12.06 -4.85
N ARG A 8 32.57 -12.69 -3.77
CA ARG A 8 31.75 -13.39 -2.78
C ARG A 8 30.81 -12.46 -2.04
N GLN A 9 31.27 -11.28 -1.66
CA GLN A 9 30.44 -10.25 -1.01
C GLN A 9 29.32 -9.77 -1.94
N THR A 10 29.59 -9.47 -3.20
CA THR A 10 28.57 -9.03 -4.16
C THR A 10 27.52 -10.11 -4.41
N LEU A 11 27.92 -11.39 -4.48
CA LEU A 11 26.98 -12.52 -4.60
C LEU A 11 26.12 -12.71 -3.36
N PHE A 12 26.71 -12.55 -2.16
CA PHE A 12 25.97 -12.63 -0.89
C PHE A 12 24.93 -11.52 -0.79
N TRP A 13 25.29 -10.28 -1.05
CA TRP A 13 24.38 -9.15 -1.05
C TRP A 13 23.28 -9.26 -2.11
N GLY A 14 23.61 -9.78 -3.29
CA GLY A 14 22.62 -10.04 -4.33
C GLY A 14 21.58 -11.08 -3.92
N ARG A 15 21.97 -12.15 -3.23
CA ARG A 15 21.08 -13.17 -2.68
C ARG A 15 20.22 -12.61 -1.53
N ALA A 16 20.82 -11.86 -0.62
CA ALA A 16 20.11 -11.21 0.49
C ALA A 16 19.04 -10.24 -0.02
N LEU A 17 19.35 -9.44 -1.04
CA LEU A 17 18.41 -8.52 -1.67
C LEU A 17 17.24 -9.26 -2.35
N LYS A 18 17.51 -10.37 -3.06
CA LYS A 18 16.46 -11.20 -3.63
C LYS A 18 15.53 -11.80 -2.58
N LEU A 19 16.08 -12.34 -1.49
CA LEU A 19 15.29 -12.86 -0.38
C LEU A 19 14.42 -11.76 0.25
N LEU A 20 14.97 -10.58 0.49
CA LEU A 20 14.21 -9.45 1.01
C LEU A 20 13.07 -9.07 0.07
N GLN A 21 13.31 -9.03 -1.25
CA GLN A 21 12.27 -8.75 -2.24
C GLN A 21 11.19 -9.82 -2.25
N MET A 22 11.53 -11.10 -2.11
CA MET A 22 10.56 -12.19 -2.03
C MET A 22 9.68 -12.08 -0.77
N VAL A 23 10.28 -11.84 0.38
CA VAL A 23 9.56 -11.66 1.66
C VAL A 23 8.60 -10.47 1.57
N THR A 24 9.06 -9.35 1.03
CA THR A 24 8.19 -8.16 0.87
C THR A 24 7.04 -8.39 -0.09
N ALA A 25 7.25 -9.12 -1.19
CA ALA A 25 6.20 -9.49 -2.12
C ALA A 25 5.16 -10.42 -1.48
N ALA A 26 5.60 -11.41 -0.69
CA ALA A 26 4.73 -12.31 0.04
C ALA A 26 3.87 -11.57 1.08
N MET A 27 4.46 -10.63 1.81
CA MET A 27 3.72 -9.79 2.77
C MET A 27 2.64 -8.94 2.09
N LYS A 28 2.92 -8.40 0.91
CA LYS A 28 1.97 -7.60 0.12
C LYS A 28 0.81 -8.44 -0.39
N LEU A 29 1.09 -9.66 -0.88
CA LEU A 29 0.05 -10.62 -1.28
C LEU A 29 -0.85 -11.01 -0.10
N ARG A 30 -0.26 -11.29 1.06
CA ARG A 30 -1.00 -11.59 2.29
C ARG A 30 -1.97 -10.45 2.66
N ARG A 31 -1.56 -9.20 2.51
CA ARG A 31 -2.42 -8.02 2.77
C ARG A 31 -3.60 -7.94 1.81
N LEU A 32 -3.39 -8.20 0.53
CA LEU A 32 -4.49 -8.27 -0.45
C LEU A 32 -5.49 -9.38 -0.10
N LEU A 33 -5.01 -10.53 0.38
CA LEU A 33 -5.87 -11.62 0.84
C LEU A 33 -6.67 -11.21 2.09
N LEU A 34 -6.03 -10.56 3.05
CA LEU A 34 -6.69 -10.03 4.25
C LEU A 34 -7.74 -8.96 3.89
N GLY A 35 -7.44 -8.07 2.96
CA GLY A 35 -8.40 -7.11 2.44
C GLY A 35 -9.60 -7.77 1.76
N ARG A 36 -9.38 -8.87 1.00
CA ARG A 36 -10.47 -9.68 0.43
C ARG A 36 -11.34 -10.30 1.54
N LYS A 37 -10.71 -10.85 2.58
CA LYS A 37 -11.43 -11.42 3.73
C LYS A 37 -12.25 -10.35 4.44
N ALA A 38 -11.70 -9.16 4.67
CA ALA A 38 -12.44 -8.03 5.21
C ALA A 38 -13.68 -7.68 4.36
N MET A 39 -13.53 -7.63 3.03
CA MET A 39 -14.65 -7.40 2.11
C MET A 39 -15.70 -8.52 2.10
N ILE A 40 -15.32 -9.75 2.38
CA ILE A 40 -16.27 -10.88 2.52
C ILE A 40 -17.06 -10.72 3.82
N ASN A 41 -16.36 -10.40 4.92
CA ASN A 41 -16.98 -10.20 6.23
C ASN A 41 -17.98 -9.01 6.22
N LEU A 42 -17.69 -7.96 5.44
CA LEU A 42 -18.59 -6.84 5.23
C LEU A 42 -19.76 -7.17 4.29
N GLY A 43 -19.77 -8.35 3.68
CA GLY A 43 -20.70 -8.70 2.61
C GLY A 43 -22.18 -8.62 3.01
N SER A 44 -22.55 -8.97 4.24
CA SER A 44 -23.92 -8.86 4.78
C SER A 44 -24.34 -7.39 4.91
N ILE A 45 -23.47 -6.58 5.48
CA ILE A 45 -23.71 -5.13 5.68
C ILE A 45 -23.81 -4.40 4.33
N LEU A 46 -22.92 -4.72 3.38
CA LEU A 46 -22.93 -4.12 2.05
C LEU A 46 -24.16 -4.52 1.22
N LYS A 47 -24.78 -5.67 1.54
CA LYS A 47 -26.02 -6.13 0.90
C LYS A 47 -27.27 -5.50 1.51
N SER A 48 -27.23 -5.02 2.74
CA SER A 48 -28.38 -4.37 3.38
C SER A 48 -28.89 -3.19 2.54
N ARG A 49 -30.21 -3.03 2.47
CA ARG A 49 -30.87 -1.89 1.80
C ARG A 49 -30.99 -0.68 2.71
N ASP A 50 -30.96 -0.89 4.02
CA ASP A 50 -31.18 0.15 5.04
C ASP A 50 -29.98 1.09 5.19
N ILE A 51 -28.82 0.69 4.68
CA ILE A 51 -27.58 1.46 4.78
C ILE A 51 -27.35 2.24 3.49
N THR A 52 -27.16 3.54 3.63
CA THR A 52 -26.94 4.45 2.49
C THR A 52 -25.58 4.17 1.79
N LEU A 53 -25.49 4.51 0.50
CA LEU A 53 -24.27 4.32 -0.28
C LEU A 53 -23.05 5.04 0.33
N PRO A 54 -23.13 6.31 0.76
CA PRO A 54 -22.01 7.00 1.41
C PRO A 54 -21.48 6.28 2.65
N THR A 55 -22.39 5.77 3.50
CA THR A 55 -22.03 5.00 4.70
C THR A 55 -21.29 3.71 4.34
N LYS A 56 -21.74 2.99 3.32
CA LYS A 56 -21.06 1.80 2.80
C LYS A 56 -19.66 2.11 2.27
N VAL A 57 -19.52 3.21 1.53
CA VAL A 57 -18.24 3.68 1.03
C VAL A 57 -17.29 4.00 2.18
N HIS A 58 -17.78 4.72 3.19
CA HIS A 58 -17.00 5.04 4.40
C HIS A 58 -16.54 3.77 5.11
N LEU A 59 -17.42 2.80 5.27
CA LEU A 59 -17.11 1.52 5.92
C LEU A 59 -16.00 0.75 5.19
N VAL A 60 -16.08 0.66 3.86
CA VAL A 60 -15.04 0.01 3.05
C VAL A 60 -13.71 0.75 3.17
N LYS A 61 -13.73 2.10 3.13
CA LYS A 61 -12.54 2.94 3.31
C LYS A 61 -11.91 2.76 4.69
N ALA A 62 -12.73 2.65 5.74
CA ALA A 62 -12.25 2.53 7.11
C ALA A 62 -11.72 1.12 7.46
N MET A 63 -12.30 0.06 6.89
CA MET A 63 -11.98 -1.31 7.28
C MET A 63 -11.12 -2.08 6.29
N ALA A 64 -11.37 -1.96 4.99
CA ALA A 64 -10.64 -2.74 3.99
C ALA A 64 -9.34 -2.06 3.54
N PHE A 65 -9.36 -0.76 3.36
CA PHE A 65 -8.21 -0.03 2.82
C PHE A 65 -7.01 0.07 3.78
N PRO A 66 -7.18 0.32 5.09
CA PRO A 66 -6.03 0.36 6.00
C PRO A 66 -5.25 -0.95 6.03
N VAL A 67 -5.95 -2.09 5.93
CA VAL A 67 -5.32 -3.42 5.91
C VAL A 67 -4.40 -3.59 4.70
N ILE A 68 -4.82 -3.07 3.53
CA ILE A 68 -4.05 -3.18 2.29
C ILE A 68 -2.93 -2.16 2.26
N MET A 69 -3.24 -0.93 2.69
CA MET A 69 -2.31 0.20 2.65
C MET A 69 -1.27 0.17 3.76
N TYR A 70 -1.42 -0.72 4.75
CA TYR A 70 -0.46 -0.84 5.85
C TYR A 70 0.95 -1.13 5.33
N GLY A 71 1.89 -0.24 5.67
CA GLY A 71 3.29 -0.32 5.24
C GLY A 71 3.58 0.16 3.81
N TYR A 72 2.58 0.61 3.04
CA TYR A 72 2.83 1.27 1.76
C TYR A 72 3.53 2.63 1.92
N GLN A 73 3.37 3.27 3.08
CA GLN A 73 3.96 4.57 3.39
C GLN A 73 5.49 4.53 3.51
N SER A 74 6.05 3.42 3.99
CA SER A 74 7.49 3.27 4.26
C SER A 74 8.29 2.63 3.13
N TRP A 75 7.65 2.25 2.01
CA TRP A 75 8.28 1.46 0.96
C TRP A 75 8.18 2.15 -0.40
N THR A 76 9.23 1.99 -1.22
CA THR A 76 9.16 2.32 -2.64
C THR A 76 8.24 1.32 -3.34
N ILE A 77 7.10 1.81 -3.82
CA ILE A 77 6.08 0.95 -4.44
C ILE A 77 6.39 0.81 -5.92
N LYS A 78 6.57 -0.43 -6.38
CA LYS A 78 6.76 -0.71 -7.80
C LYS A 78 5.44 -0.47 -8.56
N LYS A 79 5.52 -0.05 -9.82
CA LYS A 79 4.37 0.20 -10.70
C LYS A 79 3.37 -0.98 -10.73
N ALA A 80 3.86 -2.22 -10.78
CA ALA A 80 3.03 -3.41 -10.76
C ALA A 80 2.22 -3.57 -9.46
N GLU A 81 2.71 -3.07 -8.35
CA GLU A 81 2.03 -3.12 -7.05
C GLU A 81 0.92 -2.07 -6.96
N HIS A 82 1.16 -0.88 -7.52
CA HIS A 82 0.11 0.12 -7.72
C HIS A 82 -1.05 -0.47 -8.52
N GLN A 83 -0.76 -1.11 -9.66
CA GLN A 83 -1.78 -1.73 -10.51
C GLN A 83 -2.60 -2.81 -9.77
N ARG A 84 -1.96 -3.60 -8.89
CA ARG A 84 -2.67 -4.60 -8.08
C ARG A 84 -3.58 -3.97 -7.03
N ALA A 85 -3.13 -2.89 -6.39
CA ALA A 85 -3.94 -2.14 -5.44
C ALA A 85 -5.15 -1.49 -6.14
N ASP A 86 -4.95 -0.95 -7.35
CA ASP A 86 -5.98 -0.36 -8.19
C ASP A 86 -7.03 -1.38 -8.60
N ALA A 87 -6.57 -2.54 -9.07
CA ALA A 87 -7.47 -3.63 -9.45
C ALA A 87 -8.27 -4.15 -8.24
N PHE A 88 -7.67 -4.17 -7.05
CA PHE A 88 -8.38 -4.53 -5.83
C PHE A 88 -9.44 -3.48 -5.47
N GLU A 89 -9.09 -2.20 -5.49
CA GLU A 89 -9.99 -1.09 -5.22
C GLU A 89 -11.21 -1.13 -6.15
N LEU A 90 -10.99 -1.21 -7.45
CA LEU A 90 -12.07 -1.34 -8.43
C LEU A 90 -12.96 -2.54 -8.17
N ARG A 91 -12.38 -3.66 -7.77
CA ARG A 91 -13.16 -4.86 -7.41
C ARG A 91 -14.04 -4.62 -6.19
N CYS A 92 -13.54 -3.89 -5.18
CA CYS A 92 -14.32 -3.51 -4.00
C CYS A 92 -15.50 -2.63 -4.40
N TRP A 93 -15.25 -1.61 -5.24
CA TRP A 93 -16.29 -0.68 -5.69
C TRP A 93 -17.33 -1.35 -6.59
N ARG A 94 -16.92 -2.22 -7.51
CA ARG A 94 -17.85 -3.01 -8.32
C ARG A 94 -18.74 -3.91 -7.46
N LYS A 95 -18.15 -4.53 -6.43
CA LYS A 95 -18.92 -5.37 -5.49
C LYS A 95 -19.93 -4.53 -4.69
N LEU A 96 -19.53 -3.35 -4.25
CA LEU A 96 -20.39 -2.42 -3.50
C LEU A 96 -21.57 -1.93 -4.35
N LEU A 97 -21.30 -1.53 -5.60
CA LEU A 97 -22.32 -1.09 -6.55
C LEU A 97 -23.09 -2.25 -7.22
N ARG A 98 -22.77 -3.51 -6.88
CA ARG A 98 -23.34 -4.72 -7.50
C ARG A 98 -23.20 -4.75 -9.03
N VAL A 99 -22.15 -4.14 -9.56
CA VAL A 99 -21.85 -4.14 -10.99
C VAL A 99 -20.99 -5.37 -11.31
N PRO A 100 -21.52 -6.36 -12.08
CA PRO A 100 -20.72 -7.50 -12.50
C PRO A 100 -19.57 -7.03 -13.37
N TRP A 101 -18.47 -7.76 -13.35
CA TRP A 101 -17.29 -7.41 -14.15
C TRP A 101 -17.56 -7.48 -15.67
N THR A 102 -18.56 -8.28 -16.07
CA THR A 102 -19.04 -8.42 -17.45
C THR A 102 -19.83 -7.20 -17.94
N ALA A 103 -20.32 -6.35 -17.03
CA ALA A 103 -20.98 -5.12 -17.42
C ALA A 103 -19.96 -4.17 -18.07
N ARG A 104 -20.31 -3.65 -19.25
CA ARG A 104 -19.48 -2.72 -20.04
C ARG A 104 -19.38 -1.30 -19.42
N ARG A 105 -19.37 -1.19 -18.09
CA ARG A 105 -19.16 0.08 -17.38
C ARG A 105 -17.67 0.36 -17.24
N SER A 106 -17.25 1.56 -17.64
CA SER A 106 -15.87 2.00 -17.51
C SER A 106 -15.47 2.15 -16.03
N ASN A 107 -14.21 1.94 -15.75
CA ASN A 107 -13.66 2.11 -14.39
C ASN A 107 -13.82 3.54 -13.90
N HIS A 108 -13.68 4.51 -14.81
CA HIS A 108 -13.87 5.93 -14.53
C HIS A 108 -15.31 6.24 -14.08
N SER A 109 -16.32 5.67 -14.74
CA SER A 109 -17.73 5.84 -14.37
C SER A 109 -18.00 5.30 -12.94
N ILE A 110 -17.39 4.19 -12.56
CA ILE A 110 -17.54 3.59 -11.24
C ILE A 110 -16.89 4.48 -10.16
N LEU A 111 -15.69 4.97 -10.42
CA LEU A 111 -14.98 5.85 -9.48
C LEU A 111 -15.70 7.18 -9.29
N LYS A 112 -16.25 7.77 -10.36
CA LYS A 112 -17.01 9.01 -10.30
C LYS A 112 -18.29 8.88 -9.47
N GLU A 113 -18.96 7.74 -9.52
CA GLU A 113 -20.18 7.48 -8.73
C GLU A 113 -19.89 7.36 -7.23
N ILE A 114 -18.74 6.79 -6.87
CA ILE A 114 -18.38 6.54 -5.47
C ILE A 114 -17.85 7.77 -4.77
N SER A 115 -17.00 8.54 -5.42
CA SER A 115 -16.41 9.73 -4.83
C SER A 115 -15.71 10.57 -5.92
N PRO A 116 -16.34 11.65 -6.40
CA PRO A 116 -15.76 12.51 -7.43
C PRO A 116 -14.45 13.18 -6.96
N GLU A 117 -14.27 13.36 -5.66
CA GLU A 117 -13.11 14.03 -5.05
C GLU A 117 -12.03 13.06 -4.55
N TYR A 118 -12.29 11.75 -4.63
CA TYR A 118 -11.37 10.77 -4.06
C TYR A 118 -10.22 10.47 -5.03
N SER A 119 -9.06 11.06 -4.76
CA SER A 119 -7.80 10.65 -5.36
C SER A 119 -7.07 9.68 -4.45
N ARG A 120 -6.84 8.46 -4.95
CA ARG A 120 -6.03 7.45 -4.26
C ARG A 120 -4.59 7.94 -4.04
N GLU A 121 -4.03 8.63 -5.01
CA GLU A 121 -2.72 9.26 -4.92
C GLU A 121 -2.67 10.25 -3.75
N GLY A 122 -3.73 11.05 -3.57
CA GLY A 122 -3.89 11.94 -2.43
C GLY A 122 -3.94 11.19 -1.09
N LEU A 123 -4.64 10.04 -1.02
CA LEU A 123 -4.65 9.22 0.19
C LEU A 123 -3.26 8.64 0.50
N MET A 124 -2.57 8.12 -0.52
CA MET A 124 -1.21 7.60 -0.35
C MET A 124 -0.24 8.69 0.07
N LEU A 125 -0.35 9.88 -0.52
CA LEU A 125 0.45 11.03 -0.13
C LEU A 125 0.17 11.44 1.32
N LYS A 126 -1.11 11.51 1.72
CA LYS A 126 -1.51 11.77 3.10
C LYS A 126 -0.90 10.76 4.08
N LEU A 127 -0.97 9.46 3.79
CA LEU A 127 -0.39 8.41 4.63
C LEU A 127 1.14 8.54 4.73
N LYS A 128 1.82 8.85 3.63
CA LYS A 128 3.26 9.11 3.61
C LYS A 128 3.62 10.34 4.46
N LEU A 129 2.86 11.42 4.35
CA LEU A 129 3.08 12.63 5.13
C LEU A 129 2.81 12.40 6.63
N GLN A 130 1.79 11.63 6.98
CA GLN A 130 1.55 11.23 8.37
C GLN A 130 2.71 10.40 8.93
N TYR A 131 3.17 9.40 8.16
CA TYR A 131 4.35 8.60 8.55
C TYR A 131 5.59 9.48 8.73
N PHE A 132 5.84 10.38 7.79
CA PHE A 132 6.95 11.33 7.87
C PHE A 132 6.82 12.24 9.09
N GLY A 133 5.62 12.75 9.39
CA GLY A 133 5.36 13.55 10.60
C GLY A 133 5.67 12.79 11.88
N HIS A 134 5.22 11.53 11.99
CA HIS A 134 5.55 10.68 13.14
C HIS A 134 7.05 10.39 13.26
N LEU A 135 7.71 10.17 12.13
CA LEU A 135 9.15 9.95 12.09
C LEU A 135 9.93 11.18 12.59
N MET A 136 9.50 12.38 12.18
CA MET A 136 10.14 13.64 12.57
C MET A 136 9.98 13.99 14.05
N GLN A 137 8.90 13.54 14.68
CA GLN A 137 8.67 13.74 16.12
C GLN A 137 9.59 12.87 16.99
N ARG A 138 10.15 11.78 16.45
CA ARG A 138 11.05 10.89 17.20
C ARG A 138 12.49 11.39 17.08
N THR A 139 13.19 11.49 18.23
CA THR A 139 14.54 12.08 18.32
C THR A 139 15.66 11.15 17.85
N ASP A 140 15.52 9.82 18.01
CA ASP A 140 16.63 8.86 17.90
C ASP A 140 16.43 7.78 16.82
N TYR A 141 15.85 8.13 15.68
CA TYR A 141 15.63 7.14 14.62
C TYR A 141 16.65 7.26 13.49
N LEU A 142 17.32 6.16 13.21
CA LEU A 142 18.29 6.01 12.12
C LEU A 142 17.68 6.37 10.75
N GLU A 143 16.37 6.08 10.57
CA GLU A 143 15.60 6.44 9.39
C GLU A 143 15.49 7.96 9.18
N LYS A 144 15.33 8.73 10.28
CA LYS A 144 15.31 10.20 10.23
C LYS A 144 16.65 10.75 9.78
N THR A 145 17.74 10.21 10.31
CA THR A 145 19.10 10.59 9.94
C THR A 145 19.40 10.30 8.46
N LEU A 146 18.95 9.14 7.98
CA LEU A 146 19.09 8.75 6.57
C LEU A 146 18.26 9.63 5.65
N MET A 147 17.00 9.96 6.02
CA MET A 147 16.13 10.80 5.20
C MET A 147 16.58 12.25 5.14
N LEU A 148 17.17 12.78 6.21
CA LEU A 148 17.67 14.16 6.27
C LEU A 148 19.08 14.30 5.68
N GLY A 149 19.71 13.19 5.26
CA GLY A 149 21.08 13.20 4.70
C GLY A 149 22.16 13.62 5.69
N LYS A 150 21.85 13.69 6.98
CA LYS A 150 22.82 13.98 8.04
C LYS A 150 23.59 12.70 8.42
N ILE A 151 24.33 12.15 7.48
CA ILE A 151 25.42 11.23 7.81
C ILE A 151 26.60 12.14 8.11
N GLU A 152 26.85 12.42 9.38
CA GLU A 152 28.12 13.00 9.80
C GLU A 152 29.22 12.00 9.45
N GLY A 153 29.85 12.20 8.31
CA GLY A 153 31.07 11.53 7.95
C GLY A 153 32.09 11.91 8.99
N ARG A 154 32.51 10.94 9.82
CA ARG A 154 33.62 11.08 10.75
C ARG A 154 34.85 11.54 9.92
N ARG A 155 35.14 12.85 9.94
CA ARG A 155 36.40 13.37 9.42
C ARG A 155 37.49 12.67 10.21
N ARG A 156 38.23 11.79 9.53
CA ARG A 156 39.51 11.31 10.04
C ARG A 156 40.47 12.51 9.92
N GLY A 157 40.85 13.06 11.09
CA GLY A 157 42.01 13.89 11.21
C GLY A 157 43.25 13.03 11.10
#